data_20ea312c46376cc9df2e112a39da35ec
#
_entry.id   20ea312c46376cc9df2e112a39da35ec
#
_cell.length_a   1.000
_cell.length_b   1.000
_cell.length_c   1.000
_cell.angle_alpha   90.00
_cell.angle_beta   90.00
_cell.angle_gamma   90.00
#
_symmetry.space_group_name_H-M   'P 1'
#
loop_
_entity.id
_entity.type
_entity.pdbx_description
1 polymer ?
#
loop_
_entity_poly.entity_id
_entity_poly.type
_entity_poly.pdbx_seq_one_letter_code
_entity_poly.pdbx_strand_id
1 'polypeptide(L)'
;MTLREKMLAVMAEVNRDVAERSELVEMISIALLTRKNLFILGAPGQAKSYAINSFRSRITGARQFERLLSKQTDEEQLFGRVDLSTLIPGQVPQSILDSDPGYQRALEAVRKAKTEIDNNPDLTDGYMNAGTAVSWAERYKGILALLHSSEPAVQTAGKIPEAEICFLDEIFKCNDGVLNSLLTALNEHKYTNEGRTYPIPTISFFAASNEIPNFNDPQEKILEALYDRLELKVITDNIQEKANRMAVLKSKQAGTFGQTSAAITMDELLAMQKEVAAVPVPDAANELADDILCELRKNGVPVSDRKYLNYYPIAQAKAWLSGHAAVEATDLLALKNYLWKLPGDLANVEAVLNRLCINPMQSKVNDIQGMAMEAQEDFNAAKDGQNIPNADSKALIKLRGELVRLYGMQQDLAGAAQSDSEKALTEGLLSDLEQISRQAHEAVGFTYAPLEQLAALQ
;
A
#
# COMPACT_ATOMS: atom_id res chain seq x y z
N MET A 1 6.65 25.43 3.68
CA MET A 1 6.81 24.00 3.38
C MET A 1 5.52 23.49 2.79
N THR A 2 5.57 22.90 1.61
CA THR A 2 4.41 22.23 1.00
C THR A 2 4.06 20.97 1.80
N LEU A 3 2.85 20.40 1.59
CA LEU A 3 2.45 19.17 2.26
C LEU A 3 3.39 18.01 1.89
N ARG A 4 3.81 17.95 0.63
CA ARG A 4 4.79 16.96 0.16
C ARG A 4 6.14 17.10 0.87
N GLU A 5 6.68 18.32 0.98
CA GLU A 5 7.95 18.56 1.68
C GLU A 5 7.88 18.14 3.15
N LYS A 6 6.74 18.32 3.82
CA LYS A 6 6.53 17.84 5.19
C LYS A 6 6.58 16.32 5.28
N MET A 7 5.91 15.61 4.38
CA MET A 7 5.97 14.16 4.32
C MET A 7 7.39 13.66 4.09
N LEU A 8 8.11 14.24 3.12
CA LEU A 8 9.50 13.90 2.83
C LEU A 8 10.44 14.18 4.02
N ALA A 9 10.20 15.26 4.77
CA ALA A 9 10.97 15.56 5.98
C ALA A 9 10.76 14.50 7.07
N VAL A 10 9.51 14.07 7.29
CA VAL A 10 9.20 12.97 8.23
C VAL A 10 9.87 11.68 7.78
N MET A 11 9.77 11.32 6.49
CA MET A 11 10.43 10.13 5.93
C MET A 11 11.95 10.17 6.13
N ALA A 12 12.59 11.32 5.88
CA ALA A 12 14.02 11.50 6.02
C ALA A 12 14.48 11.33 7.48
N GLU A 13 13.71 11.86 8.44
CA GLU A 13 14.02 11.68 9.86
C GLU A 13 13.89 10.23 10.30
N VAL A 14 12.82 9.54 9.88
CA VAL A 14 12.64 8.12 10.22
C VAL A 14 13.74 7.28 9.57
N ASN A 15 14.09 7.52 8.31
CA ASN A 15 15.16 6.80 7.60
C ASN A 15 16.54 6.98 8.27
N ARG A 16 16.81 8.13 8.88
CA ARG A 16 18.03 8.35 9.66
C ARG A 16 18.13 7.41 10.87
N ASP A 17 16.98 7.14 11.51
CA ASP A 17 16.93 6.33 12.72
C ASP A 17 16.86 4.82 12.41
N VAL A 18 16.26 4.44 11.28
CA VAL A 18 16.06 3.03 10.87
C VAL A 18 16.83 2.69 9.60
N ALA A 19 18.15 2.70 9.69
CA ALA A 19 19.03 2.44 8.56
C ALA A 19 18.62 1.22 7.74
N GLU A 20 18.75 1.30 6.41
CA GLU A 20 18.37 0.26 5.43
C GLU A 20 16.87 -0.13 5.47
N ARG A 21 16.00 0.82 5.82
CA ARG A 21 14.55 0.63 5.88
C ARG A 21 13.79 1.65 5.01
N SER A 22 14.47 2.23 4.01
CA SER A 22 13.87 3.24 3.14
C SER A 22 12.61 2.74 2.43
N GLU A 23 12.62 1.48 1.99
CA GLU A 23 11.46 0.84 1.38
C GLU A 23 10.29 0.70 2.37
N LEU A 24 10.56 0.29 3.62
CA LEU A 24 9.54 0.23 4.66
C LEU A 24 8.96 1.62 4.95
N VAL A 25 9.79 2.64 5.10
CA VAL A 25 9.36 4.02 5.36
C VAL A 25 8.53 4.57 4.19
N GLU A 26 8.92 4.28 2.97
CA GLU A 26 8.15 4.63 1.77
C GLU A 26 6.77 3.95 1.78
N MET A 27 6.71 2.65 2.07
CA MET A 27 5.45 1.91 2.11
C MET A 27 4.54 2.33 3.28
N ILE A 28 5.08 2.72 4.43
CA ILE A 28 4.31 3.34 5.51
C ILE A 28 3.66 4.63 5.01
N SER A 29 4.42 5.48 4.29
CA SER A 29 3.90 6.73 3.73
C SER A 29 2.81 6.47 2.69
N ILE A 30 3.03 5.55 1.75
CA ILE A 30 2.05 5.16 0.73
C ILE A 30 0.80 4.57 1.39
N ALA A 31 0.94 3.72 2.41
CA ALA A 31 -0.20 3.16 3.15
C ALA A 31 -1.09 4.26 3.76
N LEU A 32 -0.50 5.26 4.41
CA LEU A 32 -1.22 6.40 4.99
C LEU A 32 -1.86 7.30 3.93
N LEU A 33 -1.16 7.54 2.83
CA LEU A 33 -1.65 8.39 1.73
C LEU A 33 -2.79 7.74 0.95
N THR A 34 -2.79 6.41 0.83
CA THR A 34 -3.76 5.64 0.02
C THR A 34 -4.82 4.92 0.84
N ARG A 35 -4.77 5.02 2.16
CA ARG A 35 -5.64 4.31 3.10
C ARG A 35 -5.60 2.79 2.92
N LYS A 36 -4.41 2.24 2.61
CA LYS A 36 -4.19 0.81 2.45
C LYS A 36 -3.54 0.20 3.69
N ASN A 37 -3.77 -1.09 3.89
CA ASN A 37 -3.17 -1.83 4.99
C ASN A 37 -1.79 -2.35 4.60
N LEU A 38 -0.82 -2.29 5.53
CA LEU A 38 0.56 -2.69 5.32
C LEU A 38 0.94 -3.88 6.21
N PHE A 39 1.49 -4.91 5.61
CA PHE A 39 2.08 -6.06 6.28
C PHE A 39 3.61 -6.01 6.24
N ILE A 40 4.25 -6.28 7.36
CA ILE A 40 5.69 -6.29 7.51
C ILE A 40 6.15 -7.66 7.98
N LEU A 41 6.85 -8.35 7.09
CA LEU A 41 7.47 -9.65 7.38
C LEU A 41 8.92 -9.43 7.81
N GLY A 42 9.34 -10.09 8.89
CA GLY A 42 10.75 -10.09 9.27
C GLY A 42 11.00 -10.68 10.64
N ALA A 43 12.21 -11.15 10.88
CA ALA A 43 12.61 -11.77 12.12
C ALA A 43 12.50 -10.84 13.33
N PRO A 44 12.45 -11.34 14.56
CA PRO A 44 12.50 -10.53 15.76
C PRO A 44 13.77 -9.66 15.81
N GLY A 45 13.64 -8.44 16.33
CA GLY A 45 14.77 -7.52 16.48
C GLY A 45 15.14 -6.70 15.24
N GLN A 46 14.40 -6.79 14.14
CA GLN A 46 14.65 -6.05 12.90
C GLN A 46 14.03 -4.64 12.88
N ALA A 47 13.71 -4.07 14.03
CA ALA A 47 13.17 -2.72 14.21
C ALA A 47 11.82 -2.43 13.50
N LYS A 48 11.00 -3.45 13.19
CA LYS A 48 9.69 -3.29 12.57
C LYS A 48 8.79 -2.35 13.36
N SER A 49 8.53 -2.69 14.62
CA SER A 49 7.68 -1.91 15.53
C SER A 49 8.28 -0.52 15.79
N TYR A 50 9.62 -0.41 15.86
CA TYR A 50 10.28 0.89 16.03
C TYR A 50 10.04 1.82 14.82
N ALA A 51 10.17 1.32 13.59
CA ALA A 51 9.95 2.12 12.39
C ALA A 51 8.52 2.66 12.32
N ILE A 52 7.52 1.79 12.58
CA ILE A 52 6.11 2.18 12.60
C ILE A 52 5.86 3.20 13.72
N ASN A 53 6.34 2.94 14.94
CA ASN A 53 6.14 3.81 16.09
C ASN A 53 6.83 5.16 15.89
N SER A 54 8.04 5.16 15.33
CA SER A 54 8.77 6.38 14.98
C SER A 54 8.00 7.22 13.95
N PHE A 55 7.39 6.59 12.94
CA PHE A 55 6.60 7.30 11.94
C PHE A 55 5.28 7.84 12.51
N ARG A 56 4.50 6.97 13.14
CA ARG A 56 3.17 7.34 13.65
C ARG A 56 3.22 8.38 14.78
N SER A 57 4.29 8.40 15.60
CA SER A 57 4.48 9.42 16.64
C SER A 57 4.65 10.83 16.06
N ARG A 58 5.00 10.95 14.78
CA ARG A 58 5.12 12.21 14.03
C ARG A 58 3.79 12.66 13.40
N ILE A 59 2.72 11.86 13.55
CA ILE A 59 1.37 12.25 13.13
C ILE A 59 0.60 12.74 14.36
N THR A 60 0.57 14.05 14.52
CA THR A 60 -0.04 14.69 15.69
C THR A 60 -1.54 14.79 15.57
N GLY A 61 -2.25 14.59 16.68
CA GLY A 61 -3.71 14.62 16.72
C GLY A 61 -4.40 13.32 16.29
N ALA A 62 -3.66 12.34 15.79
CA ALA A 62 -4.22 11.02 15.46
C ALA A 62 -4.44 10.18 16.72
N ARG A 63 -5.62 9.58 16.85
CA ARG A 63 -5.88 8.54 17.85
C ARG A 63 -5.27 7.24 17.35
N GLN A 64 -4.42 6.64 18.19
CA GLN A 64 -3.60 5.50 17.78
C GLN A 64 -3.86 4.30 18.68
N PHE A 65 -3.85 3.12 18.07
CA PHE A 65 -3.97 1.85 18.78
C PHE A 65 -2.78 0.95 18.44
N GLU A 66 -2.23 0.28 19.47
CA GLU A 66 -1.15 -0.69 19.31
C GLU A 66 -1.40 -1.89 20.20
N ARG A 67 -1.20 -3.09 19.63
CA ARG A 67 -1.33 -4.35 20.37
C ARG A 67 -0.43 -5.44 19.80
N LEU A 68 0.27 -6.13 20.70
CA LEU A 68 0.85 -7.45 20.41
C LEU A 68 -0.24 -8.49 20.54
N LEU A 69 -0.49 -9.25 19.47
CA LEU A 69 -1.53 -10.29 19.45
C LEU A 69 -0.97 -11.64 19.92
N SER A 70 -1.84 -12.40 20.55
CA SER A 70 -1.58 -13.76 21.04
C SER A 70 -2.86 -14.57 21.00
N LYS A 71 -2.77 -15.90 21.18
CA LYS A 71 -3.95 -16.78 21.29
C LYS A 71 -4.86 -16.42 22.48
N GLN A 72 -4.35 -15.67 23.46
CA GLN A 72 -5.10 -15.22 24.64
C GLN A 72 -5.67 -13.81 24.47
N THR A 73 -5.45 -13.19 23.32
CA THR A 73 -6.02 -11.86 23.03
C THR A 73 -7.52 -12.00 22.81
N ASP A 74 -8.30 -11.31 23.60
CA ASP A 74 -9.76 -11.29 23.50
C ASP A 74 -10.24 -10.15 22.61
N GLU A 75 -11.41 -10.31 22.01
CA GLU A 75 -12.06 -9.29 21.18
C GLU A 75 -12.28 -7.97 21.96
N GLU A 76 -12.64 -8.06 23.25
CA GLU A 76 -12.82 -6.89 24.12
C GLU A 76 -11.54 -6.04 24.26
N GLN A 77 -10.39 -6.67 24.20
CA GLN A 77 -9.10 -5.95 24.29
C GLN A 77 -8.83 -5.09 23.06
N LEU A 78 -9.38 -5.45 21.91
CA LEU A 78 -9.21 -4.76 20.62
C LEU A 78 -10.35 -3.78 20.34
N PHE A 79 -11.58 -4.22 20.55
CA PHE A 79 -12.77 -3.50 20.11
C PHE A 79 -13.56 -2.83 21.22
N GLY A 80 -13.26 -3.19 22.47
CA GLY A 80 -13.97 -2.68 23.63
C GLY A 80 -14.93 -3.70 24.24
N ARG A 81 -15.36 -3.42 25.43
CA ARG A 81 -16.24 -4.29 26.23
C ARG A 81 -17.59 -3.65 26.43
N VAL A 82 -18.61 -4.48 26.66
CA VAL A 82 -19.92 -3.99 27.05
C VAL A 82 -19.81 -3.25 28.41
N ASP A 83 -20.34 -2.06 28.45
CA ASP A 83 -20.44 -1.28 29.70
C ASP A 83 -21.51 -1.85 30.58
N LEU A 84 -21.10 -2.62 31.58
CA LEU A 84 -22.02 -3.26 32.53
C LEU A 84 -22.88 -2.24 33.29
N SER A 85 -22.46 -0.97 33.39
CA SER A 85 -23.28 0.07 34.02
C SER A 85 -24.58 0.32 33.26
N THR A 86 -24.61 0.03 31.96
CA THR A 86 -25.81 0.18 31.11
C THR A 86 -26.89 -0.87 31.41
N LEU A 87 -26.50 -1.98 32.03
CA LEU A 87 -27.42 -3.05 32.43
C LEU A 87 -28.10 -2.76 33.81
N ILE A 88 -27.60 -1.75 34.52
CA ILE A 88 -28.15 -1.37 35.84
C ILE A 88 -29.18 -0.25 35.59
N PRO A 89 -30.45 -0.45 35.96
CA PRO A 89 -31.47 0.58 35.81
C PRO A 89 -31.09 1.89 36.49
N GLY A 90 -31.18 3.00 35.78
CA GLY A 90 -30.86 4.35 36.28
C GLY A 90 -29.36 4.74 36.19
N GLN A 91 -28.49 3.91 35.63
CA GLN A 91 -27.12 4.29 35.34
C GLN A 91 -26.96 4.74 33.88
N VAL A 92 -26.02 5.65 33.66
CA VAL A 92 -25.67 6.17 32.32
C VAL A 92 -24.28 5.69 31.94
N PRO A 93 -24.07 5.20 30.72
CA PRO A 93 -22.74 4.85 30.21
C PRO A 93 -21.76 5.99 30.36
N GLN A 94 -20.52 5.69 30.77
CA GLN A 94 -19.47 6.70 30.91
C GLN A 94 -19.19 7.42 29.58
N SER A 95 -19.25 6.70 28.46
CA SER A 95 -19.09 7.26 27.11
C SER A 95 -20.12 8.35 26.77
N ILE A 96 -21.36 8.19 27.25
CA ILE A 96 -22.42 9.21 27.09
C ILE A 96 -22.15 10.40 28.00
N LEU A 97 -21.77 10.15 29.24
CA LEU A 97 -21.40 11.21 30.19
C LEU A 97 -20.23 12.04 29.67
N ASP A 98 -19.23 11.40 29.06
CA ASP A 98 -18.04 12.07 28.54
C ASP A 98 -18.33 12.87 27.27
N SER A 99 -19.29 12.43 26.44
CA SER A 99 -19.65 13.08 25.18
C SER A 99 -20.76 14.12 25.29
N ASP A 100 -21.55 14.13 26.38
CA ASP A 100 -22.68 15.06 26.53
C ASP A 100 -22.22 16.45 26.99
N PRO A 101 -22.41 17.52 26.17
CA PRO A 101 -21.94 18.85 26.49
C PRO A 101 -22.62 19.47 27.73
N GLY A 102 -23.87 19.03 28.03
CA GLY A 102 -24.62 19.53 29.19
C GLY A 102 -24.06 18.97 30.49
N TYR A 103 -23.79 17.66 30.53
CA TYR A 103 -23.18 17.02 31.66
C TYR A 103 -21.75 17.52 31.91
N GLN A 104 -20.96 17.72 30.86
CA GLN A 104 -19.60 18.23 30.98
C GLN A 104 -19.56 19.65 31.57
N ARG A 105 -20.51 20.54 31.21
CA ARG A 105 -20.63 21.87 31.86
C ARG A 105 -21.00 21.75 33.34
N ALA A 106 -21.88 20.84 33.68
CA ALA A 106 -22.24 20.60 35.09
C ALA A 106 -21.05 20.07 35.89
N LEU A 107 -20.27 19.16 35.33
CA LEU A 107 -19.06 18.61 35.93
C LEU A 107 -17.96 19.66 36.10
N GLU A 108 -17.82 20.59 35.13
CA GLU A 108 -16.89 21.71 35.24
C GLU A 108 -17.26 22.67 36.38
N ALA A 109 -18.57 22.91 36.59
CA ALA A 109 -19.04 23.71 37.73
C ALA A 109 -18.67 23.02 39.06
N VAL A 110 -18.80 21.69 39.16
CA VAL A 110 -18.36 20.93 40.32
C VAL A 110 -16.84 21.05 40.54
N ARG A 111 -16.05 20.98 39.48
CA ARG A 111 -14.58 21.16 39.57
C ARG A 111 -14.21 22.55 40.05
N LYS A 112 -14.87 23.58 39.55
CA LYS A 112 -14.63 25.00 40.00
C LYS A 112 -14.99 25.15 41.49
N ALA A 113 -16.15 24.68 41.89
CA ALA A 113 -16.56 24.74 43.28
C ALA A 113 -15.61 23.98 44.22
N LYS A 114 -15.08 22.83 43.78
CA LYS A 114 -14.03 22.11 44.53
C LYS A 114 -12.77 22.95 44.67
N THR A 115 -12.29 23.57 43.61
CA THR A 115 -11.12 24.43 43.65
C THR A 115 -11.29 25.63 44.56
N GLU A 116 -12.51 26.21 44.61
CA GLU A 116 -12.82 27.31 45.54
C GLU A 116 -12.73 26.86 47.01
N ILE A 117 -13.26 25.67 47.32
CA ILE A 117 -13.17 25.08 48.70
C ILE A 117 -11.71 24.79 49.03
N ASP A 118 -10.96 24.16 48.11
CA ASP A 118 -9.54 23.80 48.34
C ASP A 118 -8.68 25.05 48.62
N ASN A 119 -8.99 26.18 47.95
CA ASN A 119 -8.27 27.47 48.14
C ASN A 119 -8.72 28.27 49.37
N ASN A 120 -9.93 28.07 49.85
CA ASN A 120 -10.51 28.84 50.95
C ASN A 120 -11.48 27.95 51.79
N PRO A 121 -10.93 27.06 52.63
CA PRO A 121 -11.74 26.07 53.40
C PRO A 121 -12.76 26.67 54.35
N ASP A 122 -12.57 27.90 54.80
CA ASP A 122 -13.42 28.57 55.82
C ASP A 122 -14.60 29.34 55.19
N LEU A 123 -14.76 29.34 53.89
CA LEU A 123 -15.80 30.08 53.15
C LEU A 123 -17.08 29.25 53.09
N THR A 124 -18.08 29.62 53.87
CA THR A 124 -19.43 28.94 53.90
C THR A 124 -20.07 28.96 52.50
N ASP A 125 -19.90 30.03 51.74
CA ASP A 125 -20.44 30.17 50.39
C ASP A 125 -19.83 29.17 49.39
N GLY A 126 -18.57 28.77 49.56
CA GLY A 126 -17.92 27.75 48.74
C GLY A 126 -18.62 26.39 48.85
N TYR A 127 -18.99 25.99 50.04
CA TYR A 127 -19.76 24.72 50.26
C TYR A 127 -21.18 24.78 49.70
N MET A 128 -21.87 25.92 49.78
CA MET A 128 -23.19 26.11 49.19
C MET A 128 -23.13 26.02 47.66
N ASN A 129 -22.15 26.64 47.05
CA ASN A 129 -21.90 26.60 45.60
C ASN A 129 -21.57 25.17 45.14
N ALA A 130 -20.77 24.43 45.91
CA ALA A 130 -20.45 23.04 45.62
C ALA A 130 -21.69 22.13 45.71
N GLY A 131 -22.53 22.32 46.74
CA GLY A 131 -23.80 21.57 46.87
C GLY A 131 -24.74 21.82 45.69
N THR A 132 -24.84 23.06 45.25
CA THR A 132 -25.65 23.43 44.08
C THR A 132 -25.11 22.80 42.80
N ALA A 133 -23.79 22.86 42.56
CA ALA A 133 -23.14 22.30 41.38
C ALA A 133 -23.27 20.75 41.35
N VAL A 134 -23.09 20.08 42.48
CA VAL A 134 -23.28 18.61 42.59
C VAL A 134 -24.71 18.25 42.28
N SER A 135 -25.69 18.94 42.90
CA SER A 135 -27.10 18.67 42.66
C SER A 135 -27.51 18.87 41.22
N TRP A 136 -26.94 19.87 40.53
CA TRP A 136 -27.14 20.08 39.08
C TRP A 136 -26.58 18.92 38.26
N ALA A 137 -25.35 18.48 38.53
CA ALA A 137 -24.71 17.38 37.82
C ALA A 137 -25.49 16.07 38.02
N GLU A 138 -25.93 15.75 39.24
CA GLU A 138 -26.71 14.56 39.52
C GLU A 138 -28.09 14.58 38.86
N ARG A 139 -28.81 15.71 38.88
CA ARG A 139 -30.09 15.85 38.17
C ARG A 139 -29.92 15.66 36.67
N TYR A 140 -28.89 16.23 36.11
CA TYR A 140 -28.60 16.11 34.69
C TYR A 140 -28.26 14.64 34.35
N LYS A 141 -27.44 13.98 35.15
CA LYS A 141 -27.16 12.54 35.03
C LYS A 141 -28.44 11.70 35.13
N GLY A 142 -29.37 12.05 36.04
CA GLY A 142 -30.67 11.40 36.11
C GLY A 142 -31.52 11.55 34.86
N ILE A 143 -31.52 12.71 34.22
CA ILE A 143 -32.18 12.91 32.92
C ILE A 143 -31.56 12.05 31.84
N LEU A 144 -30.25 12.01 31.75
CA LEU A 144 -29.55 11.16 30.79
C LEU A 144 -29.83 9.69 31.02
N ALA A 145 -29.94 9.26 32.30
CA ALA A 145 -30.32 7.89 32.67
C ALA A 145 -31.70 7.49 32.16
N LEU A 146 -32.67 8.40 32.19
CA LEU A 146 -34.01 8.16 31.64
C LEU A 146 -34.01 8.10 30.08
N LEU A 147 -33.15 8.87 29.44
CA LEU A 147 -33.08 8.92 27.98
C LEU A 147 -32.31 7.71 27.40
N HIS A 148 -31.35 7.17 28.12
CA HIS A 148 -30.41 6.13 27.62
C HIS A 148 -30.49 4.82 28.42
N SER A 149 -31.40 4.62 29.31
CA SER A 149 -31.46 3.51 30.30
C SER A 149 -31.75 2.13 29.71
N SER A 150 -31.93 1.97 28.40
CA SER A 150 -32.35 0.68 27.81
C SER A 150 -31.41 0.14 26.75
N GLU A 151 -30.25 0.77 26.49
CA GLU A 151 -29.38 0.37 25.39
C GLU A 151 -27.99 -0.04 25.90
N PRO A 152 -27.55 -1.30 25.68
CA PRO A 152 -26.17 -1.68 25.99
C PRO A 152 -25.20 -0.84 25.17
N ALA A 153 -24.25 -0.17 25.82
CA ALA A 153 -23.18 0.57 25.18
C ALA A 153 -21.87 -0.22 25.27
N VAL A 154 -20.98 -0.01 24.32
CA VAL A 154 -19.63 -0.60 24.30
C VAL A 154 -18.63 0.50 24.66
N GLN A 155 -17.76 0.23 25.62
CA GLN A 155 -16.64 1.11 25.97
C GLN A 155 -15.53 0.93 24.93
N THR A 156 -15.45 1.85 23.96
CA THR A 156 -14.50 1.82 22.84
C THR A 156 -13.30 2.74 23.03
N ALA A 157 -13.26 3.50 24.13
CA ALA A 157 -12.20 4.48 24.41
C ALA A 157 -10.80 3.85 24.36
N GLY A 158 -9.95 4.38 23.46
CA GLY A 158 -8.60 3.90 23.25
C GLY A 158 -8.51 2.53 22.60
N LYS A 159 -9.53 2.12 21.84
CA LYS A 159 -9.61 0.85 21.10
C LYS A 159 -9.69 1.10 19.60
N ILE A 160 -9.65 0.01 18.80
CA ILE A 160 -9.72 0.08 17.32
C ILE A 160 -10.91 0.91 16.81
N PRO A 161 -12.15 0.81 17.38
CA PRO A 161 -13.27 1.60 16.87
C PRO A 161 -13.09 3.12 16.94
N GLU A 162 -12.12 3.61 17.71
CA GLU A 162 -11.84 5.05 17.80
C GLU A 162 -10.49 5.45 17.18
N ALA A 163 -9.66 4.48 16.77
CA ALA A 163 -8.32 4.73 16.30
C ALA A 163 -8.28 5.05 14.80
N GLU A 164 -7.54 6.10 14.43
CA GLU A 164 -7.25 6.44 13.04
C GLU A 164 -6.04 5.66 12.48
N ILE A 165 -5.11 5.25 13.36
CA ILE A 165 -3.94 4.45 12.97
C ILE A 165 -3.81 3.28 13.94
N CYS A 166 -3.81 2.05 13.40
CA CYS A 166 -3.67 0.83 14.18
C CYS A 166 -2.36 0.12 13.86
N PHE A 167 -1.68 -0.38 14.89
CA PHE A 167 -0.55 -1.29 14.75
C PHE A 167 -0.81 -2.60 15.49
N LEU A 168 -0.79 -3.71 14.77
CA LEU A 168 -1.03 -5.06 15.26
C LEU A 168 0.22 -5.90 15.05
N ASP A 169 0.95 -6.18 16.12
CA ASP A 169 2.13 -7.03 16.08
C ASP A 169 1.75 -8.50 16.25
N GLU A 170 2.47 -9.42 15.60
CA GLU A 170 2.20 -10.86 15.58
C GLU A 170 0.77 -11.21 15.14
N ILE A 171 0.31 -10.58 14.04
CA ILE A 171 -1.09 -10.58 13.62
C ILE A 171 -1.68 -11.97 13.41
N PHE A 172 -0.87 -12.97 13.01
CA PHE A 172 -1.35 -14.33 12.78
C PHE A 172 -1.43 -15.20 14.05
N LYS A 173 -1.07 -14.64 15.21
CA LYS A 173 -1.18 -15.36 16.51
C LYS A 173 -2.50 -15.12 17.24
N CYS A 174 -3.47 -14.46 16.59
CA CYS A 174 -4.80 -14.27 17.17
C CYS A 174 -5.65 -15.55 17.16
N ASN A 175 -6.68 -15.60 18.01
CA ASN A 175 -7.69 -16.65 17.97
C ASN A 175 -8.75 -16.39 16.88
N ASP A 176 -9.57 -17.41 16.57
CA ASP A 176 -10.56 -17.34 15.49
C ASP A 176 -11.66 -16.27 15.73
N GLY A 177 -12.03 -15.99 16.97
CA GLY A 177 -13.01 -14.95 17.32
C GLY A 177 -12.50 -13.56 16.94
N VAL A 178 -11.27 -13.26 17.38
CA VAL A 178 -10.58 -12.01 17.03
C VAL A 178 -10.35 -11.89 15.52
N LEU A 179 -10.02 -13.00 14.86
CA LEU A 179 -9.79 -13.03 13.42
C LEU A 179 -11.00 -12.53 12.63
N ASN A 180 -12.21 -13.01 12.94
CA ASN A 180 -13.43 -12.61 12.23
C ASN A 180 -13.73 -11.12 12.40
N SER A 181 -13.58 -10.59 13.61
CA SER A 181 -13.76 -9.16 13.88
C SER A 181 -12.73 -8.29 13.19
N LEU A 182 -11.45 -8.75 13.11
CA LEU A 182 -10.40 -8.07 12.36
C LEU A 182 -10.66 -8.09 10.86
N LEU A 183 -11.16 -9.20 10.30
CA LEU A 183 -11.53 -9.27 8.87
C LEU A 183 -12.55 -8.20 8.48
N THR A 184 -13.57 -8.02 9.32
CA THR A 184 -14.60 -6.99 9.12
C THR A 184 -14.01 -5.58 9.27
N ALA A 185 -13.17 -5.37 10.30
CA ALA A 185 -12.51 -4.09 10.55
C ALA A 185 -11.58 -3.68 9.41
N LEU A 186 -10.74 -4.60 8.90
CA LEU A 186 -9.78 -4.32 7.83
C LEU A 186 -10.43 -4.11 6.46
N ASN A 187 -11.56 -4.78 6.20
CA ASN A 187 -12.20 -4.77 4.89
C ASN A 187 -13.31 -3.71 4.77
N GLU A 188 -14.16 -3.63 5.80
CA GLU A 188 -15.36 -2.80 5.75
C GLU A 188 -15.26 -1.53 6.59
N HIS A 189 -14.17 -1.38 7.35
CA HIS A 189 -14.02 -0.31 8.34
C HIS A 189 -15.22 -0.21 9.28
N LYS A 190 -15.69 -1.38 9.76
CA LYS A 190 -16.83 -1.52 10.63
C LYS A 190 -16.54 -2.53 11.74
N TYR A 191 -17.19 -2.33 12.86
CA TYR A 191 -17.23 -3.27 13.97
C TYR A 191 -18.69 -3.50 14.38
N THR A 192 -19.11 -4.74 14.49
CA THR A 192 -20.47 -5.10 14.90
C THR A 192 -20.42 -5.84 16.23
N ASN A 193 -21.13 -5.31 17.21
CA ASN A 193 -21.28 -5.95 18.52
C ASN A 193 -22.74 -5.81 18.97
N GLU A 194 -23.31 -6.88 19.56
CA GLU A 194 -24.69 -6.94 20.07
C GLU A 194 -25.73 -6.40 19.05
N GLY A 195 -25.54 -6.72 17.76
CA GLY A 195 -26.44 -6.28 16.69
C GLY A 195 -26.29 -4.82 16.26
N ARG A 196 -25.33 -4.08 16.83
CA ARG A 196 -25.01 -2.71 16.42
C ARG A 196 -23.72 -2.65 15.62
N THR A 197 -23.72 -1.86 14.58
CA THR A 197 -22.56 -1.66 13.71
C THR A 197 -22.00 -0.25 13.91
N TYR A 198 -20.73 -0.18 14.25
CA TYR A 198 -19.98 1.06 14.46
C TYR A 198 -19.01 1.27 13.29
N PRO A 199 -18.96 2.48 12.69
CA PRO A 199 -17.91 2.79 11.72
C PRO A 199 -16.57 2.93 12.43
N ILE A 200 -15.50 2.42 11.80
CA ILE A 200 -14.13 2.53 12.30
C ILE A 200 -13.41 3.61 11.50
N PRO A 201 -12.86 4.67 12.13
CA PRO A 201 -12.19 5.77 11.45
C PRO A 201 -10.80 5.43 10.92
N THR A 202 -10.32 4.21 11.13
CA THR A 202 -8.95 3.80 10.80
C THR A 202 -8.60 4.07 9.34
N ILE A 203 -7.52 4.80 9.13
CA ILE A 203 -6.94 5.09 7.83
C ILE A 203 -6.15 3.90 7.34
N SER A 204 -5.29 3.34 8.19
CA SER A 204 -4.43 2.22 7.84
C SER A 204 -4.18 1.32 9.05
N PHE A 205 -4.22 0.02 8.80
CA PHE A 205 -3.71 -0.99 9.71
C PHE A 205 -2.29 -1.36 9.30
N PHE A 206 -1.37 -1.20 10.22
CA PHE A 206 -0.03 -1.75 10.14
C PHE A 206 -0.01 -3.08 10.87
N ALA A 207 0.42 -4.13 10.20
CA ALA A 207 0.52 -5.46 10.76
C ALA A 207 1.95 -5.98 10.63
N ALA A 208 2.45 -6.65 11.65
CA ALA A 208 3.75 -7.29 11.59
C ALA A 208 3.65 -8.76 11.97
N SER A 209 4.53 -9.58 11.39
CA SER A 209 4.74 -10.97 11.79
C SER A 209 6.17 -11.41 11.50
N ASN A 210 6.60 -12.46 12.16
CA ASN A 210 7.89 -13.11 11.92
C ASN A 210 7.80 -14.16 10.81
N GLU A 211 6.60 -14.62 10.49
CA GLU A 211 6.34 -15.69 9.52
C GLU A 211 5.03 -15.44 8.77
N ILE A 212 4.90 -16.09 7.62
CA ILE A 212 3.66 -16.18 6.87
C ILE A 212 3.05 -17.54 7.13
N PRO A 213 1.74 -17.65 7.43
CA PRO A 213 1.06 -18.93 7.64
C PRO A 213 1.17 -19.84 6.42
N ASN A 214 1.17 -21.13 6.65
CA ASN A 214 1.12 -22.13 5.58
C ASN A 214 -0.32 -22.34 5.11
N PHE A 215 -0.75 -21.62 4.09
CA PHE A 215 -2.13 -21.68 3.57
C PHE A 215 -2.53 -23.02 2.97
N ASN A 216 -1.59 -23.97 2.82
CA ASN A 216 -1.91 -25.35 2.46
C ASN A 216 -2.35 -26.19 3.67
N ASP A 217 -2.08 -25.73 4.90
CA ASP A 217 -2.56 -26.35 6.12
C ASP A 217 -4.04 -25.93 6.34
N PRO A 218 -4.98 -26.87 6.46
CA PRO A 218 -6.39 -26.56 6.72
C PRO A 218 -6.64 -25.71 7.98
N GLN A 219 -5.76 -25.79 8.99
CA GLN A 219 -5.87 -25.00 10.23
C GLN A 219 -5.45 -23.54 10.03
N GLU A 220 -4.48 -23.30 9.15
CA GLU A 220 -3.96 -21.95 8.87
C GLU A 220 -4.62 -21.27 7.67
N LYS A 221 -5.36 -22.03 6.86
CA LYS A 221 -6.03 -21.53 5.66
C LYS A 221 -6.97 -20.35 5.93
N ILE A 222 -7.61 -20.32 7.11
CA ILE A 222 -8.47 -19.21 7.50
C ILE A 222 -7.72 -17.87 7.58
N LEU A 223 -6.41 -17.92 7.90
CA LEU A 223 -5.55 -16.74 7.96
C LEU A 223 -5.23 -16.15 6.58
N GLU A 224 -5.43 -16.91 5.49
CA GLU A 224 -5.24 -16.41 4.13
C GLU A 224 -6.17 -15.23 3.84
N ALA A 225 -7.40 -15.27 4.33
CA ALA A 225 -8.36 -14.18 4.19
C ALA A 225 -7.89 -12.89 4.87
N LEU A 226 -7.25 -12.99 6.04
CA LEU A 226 -6.65 -11.86 6.74
C LEU A 226 -5.42 -11.33 5.99
N TYR A 227 -4.54 -12.23 5.53
CA TYR A 227 -3.36 -11.89 4.77
C TYR A 227 -3.67 -11.15 3.47
N ASP A 228 -4.74 -11.53 2.77
CA ASP A 228 -5.17 -10.88 1.53
C ASP A 228 -5.74 -9.46 1.74
N ARG A 229 -6.12 -9.08 3.00
CA ARG A 229 -6.54 -7.70 3.35
C ARG A 229 -5.35 -6.79 3.67
N LEU A 230 -4.18 -7.35 3.84
CA LEU A 230 -2.94 -6.62 4.00
C LEU A 230 -2.33 -6.41 2.62
N GLU A 231 -2.79 -5.35 1.94
CA GLU A 231 -2.56 -5.15 0.51
C GLU A 231 -1.10 -4.87 0.17
N LEU A 232 -0.46 -3.99 0.96
CA LEU A 232 0.96 -3.68 0.84
C LEU A 232 1.78 -4.63 1.71
N LYS A 233 2.92 -5.06 1.20
CA LYS A 233 3.77 -6.05 1.89
C LYS A 233 5.23 -5.67 1.77
N VAL A 234 5.95 -5.67 2.90
CA VAL A 234 7.39 -5.38 2.95
C VAL A 234 8.12 -6.47 3.72
N ILE A 235 9.27 -6.87 3.21
CA ILE A 235 10.18 -7.78 3.91
C ILE A 235 11.29 -6.93 4.52
N THR A 236 11.62 -7.19 5.78
CA THR A 236 12.73 -6.54 6.47
C THR A 236 13.81 -7.56 6.81
N ASP A 237 15.07 -7.15 6.64
CA ASP A 237 16.25 -7.93 6.97
C ASP A 237 17.12 -7.24 8.03
N ASN A 238 18.16 -7.90 8.50
CA ASN A 238 19.16 -7.27 9.36
C ASN A 238 19.95 -6.21 8.58
N ILE A 239 20.48 -5.21 9.29
CA ILE A 239 21.32 -4.18 8.66
C ILE A 239 22.58 -4.86 8.12
N GLN A 240 22.78 -4.81 6.80
CA GLN A 240 23.86 -5.49 6.10
C GLN A 240 25.18 -4.70 6.15
N GLU A 241 25.08 -3.39 5.94
CA GLU A 241 26.24 -2.51 5.83
C GLU A 241 26.84 -2.16 7.20
N LYS A 242 28.14 -2.39 7.38
CA LYS A 242 28.88 -2.02 8.60
C LYS A 242 28.79 -0.53 8.89
N ALA A 243 28.88 0.33 7.88
CA ALA A 243 28.82 1.76 8.01
C ALA A 243 27.46 2.20 8.64
N ASN A 244 26.37 1.63 8.17
CA ASN A 244 25.01 1.91 8.66
C ASN A 244 24.83 1.42 10.10
N ARG A 245 25.30 0.21 10.44
CA ARG A 245 25.29 -0.29 11.83
C ARG A 245 26.05 0.65 12.77
N MET A 246 27.23 1.11 12.35
CA MET A 246 28.05 2.02 13.15
C MET A 246 27.43 3.41 13.27
N ALA A 247 26.77 3.92 12.24
CA ALA A 247 26.05 5.20 12.27
C ALA A 247 24.92 5.19 13.31
N VAL A 248 24.09 4.13 13.30
CA VAL A 248 23.01 3.96 14.28
C VAL A 248 23.57 3.83 15.70
N LEU A 249 24.63 3.05 15.88
CA LEU A 249 25.26 2.87 17.18
C LEU A 249 25.79 4.21 17.73
N LYS A 250 26.50 4.99 16.90
CA LYS A 250 27.03 6.31 17.29
C LYS A 250 25.92 7.30 17.62
N SER A 251 24.82 7.31 16.84
CA SER A 251 23.65 8.15 17.10
C SER A 251 23.03 7.84 18.47
N LYS A 252 22.90 6.54 18.82
CA LYS A 252 22.43 6.12 20.15
C LYS A 252 23.36 6.55 21.26
N GLN A 253 24.68 6.39 21.09
CA GLN A 253 25.69 6.80 22.07
C GLN A 253 25.73 8.33 22.27
N ALA A 254 25.50 9.10 21.21
CA ALA A 254 25.45 10.56 21.25
C ALA A 254 24.11 11.12 21.75
N GLY A 255 23.09 10.28 22.00
CA GLY A 255 21.76 10.72 22.42
C GLY A 255 20.97 11.47 21.32
N THR A 256 21.37 11.37 20.04
CA THR A 256 20.69 12.00 18.90
C THR A 256 19.70 11.08 18.22
N PHE A 257 19.66 9.82 18.62
CA PHE A 257 18.75 8.80 18.09
C PHE A 257 17.29 9.10 18.49
N GLY A 258 16.38 9.05 17.53
CA GLY A 258 14.94 9.25 17.78
C GLY A 258 14.53 10.71 18.00
N GLN A 259 15.41 11.69 17.78
CA GLN A 259 15.04 13.10 17.86
C GLN A 259 14.06 13.46 16.74
N THR A 260 12.97 14.13 17.12
CA THR A 260 11.84 14.47 16.26
C THR A 260 11.77 15.98 16.08
N SER A 261 11.81 16.45 14.84
CA SER A 261 11.59 17.86 14.49
C SER A 261 10.48 18.04 13.47
N ALA A 262 10.31 17.06 12.57
CA ALA A 262 9.25 17.05 11.57
C ALA A 262 8.00 16.34 12.11
N ALA A 263 6.84 16.98 11.92
CA ALA A 263 5.54 16.41 12.27
C ALA A 263 4.49 16.80 11.23
N ILE A 264 3.48 15.96 11.11
CA ILE A 264 2.30 16.13 10.26
C ILE A 264 1.08 16.09 11.16
N THR A 265 0.16 17.04 11.01
CA THR A 265 -1.13 16.96 11.71
C THR A 265 -2.07 16.02 10.97
N MET A 266 -3.10 15.54 11.68
CA MET A 266 -4.12 14.69 11.07
C MET A 266 -4.84 15.39 9.90
N ASP A 267 -5.14 16.68 10.03
CA ASP A 267 -5.76 17.48 8.96
C ASP A 267 -4.84 17.61 7.74
N GLU A 268 -3.53 17.78 7.95
CA GLU A 268 -2.56 17.81 6.87
C GLU A 268 -2.47 16.45 6.16
N LEU A 269 -2.50 15.33 6.89
CA LEU A 269 -2.54 14.00 6.28
C LEU A 269 -3.78 13.81 5.40
N LEU A 270 -4.95 14.25 5.87
CA LEU A 270 -6.19 14.20 5.07
C LEU A 270 -6.12 15.11 3.83
N ALA A 271 -5.44 16.25 3.93
CA ALA A 271 -5.20 17.13 2.78
C ALA A 271 -4.22 16.48 1.78
N MET A 272 -3.14 15.83 2.24
CA MET A 272 -2.21 15.07 1.40
C MET A 272 -2.93 13.95 0.64
N GLN A 273 -3.85 13.21 1.28
CA GLN A 273 -4.65 12.17 0.61
C GLN A 273 -5.47 12.74 -0.56
N LYS A 274 -6.02 13.96 -0.41
CA LYS A 274 -6.75 14.63 -1.49
C LYS A 274 -5.83 15.05 -2.64
N GLU A 275 -4.63 15.56 -2.33
CA GLU A 275 -3.63 15.90 -3.34
C GLU A 275 -3.18 14.65 -4.11
N VAL A 276 -2.92 13.54 -3.43
CA VAL A 276 -2.57 12.26 -4.04
C VAL A 276 -3.67 11.76 -4.97
N ALA A 277 -4.92 11.77 -4.53
CA ALA A 277 -6.05 11.33 -5.33
C ALA A 277 -6.30 12.22 -6.57
N ALA A 278 -5.79 13.45 -6.57
CA ALA A 278 -5.90 14.37 -7.68
C ALA A 278 -4.79 14.20 -8.74
N VAL A 279 -3.75 13.39 -8.49
CA VAL A 279 -2.67 13.11 -9.47
C VAL A 279 -3.27 12.37 -10.65
N PRO A 280 -3.15 12.89 -11.89
CA PRO A 280 -3.67 12.23 -13.08
C PRO A 280 -2.98 10.89 -13.37
N VAL A 281 -3.76 9.93 -13.85
CA VAL A 281 -3.26 8.65 -14.35
C VAL A 281 -3.48 8.60 -15.86
N PRO A 282 -2.45 8.77 -16.69
CA PRO A 282 -2.55 8.70 -18.14
C PRO A 282 -2.93 7.29 -18.64
N ASP A 283 -3.56 7.21 -19.81
CA ASP A 283 -3.92 5.91 -20.42
C ASP A 283 -2.68 5.03 -20.63
N ALA A 284 -1.54 5.62 -21.01
CA ALA A 284 -0.27 4.89 -21.13
C ALA A 284 0.17 4.19 -19.83
N ALA A 285 -0.13 4.78 -18.67
CA ALA A 285 0.15 4.12 -17.38
C ALA A 285 -0.81 2.97 -17.11
N ASN A 286 -2.08 3.06 -17.54
CA ASN A 286 -3.05 1.98 -17.46
C ASN A 286 -2.68 0.81 -18.39
N GLU A 287 -2.26 1.10 -19.63
CA GLU A 287 -1.78 0.10 -20.59
C GLU A 287 -0.55 -0.63 -20.05
N LEU A 288 0.43 0.12 -19.52
CA LEU A 288 1.62 -0.47 -18.91
C LEU A 288 1.28 -1.33 -17.69
N ALA A 289 0.29 -0.94 -16.89
CA ALA A 289 -0.17 -1.74 -15.75
C ALA A 289 -0.85 -3.05 -16.22
N ASP A 290 -1.54 -3.05 -17.35
CA ASP A 290 -2.12 -4.25 -17.97
C ASP A 290 -1.03 -5.18 -18.51
N ASP A 291 -0.02 -4.63 -19.17
CA ASP A 291 1.15 -5.39 -19.64
C ASP A 291 1.88 -6.07 -18.47
N ILE A 292 2.07 -5.35 -17.35
CA ILE A 292 2.64 -5.90 -16.12
C ILE A 292 1.79 -7.07 -15.60
N LEU A 293 0.46 -6.90 -15.55
CA LEU A 293 -0.47 -7.94 -15.08
C LEU A 293 -0.37 -9.19 -15.95
N CYS A 294 -0.43 -9.01 -17.28
CA CYS A 294 -0.38 -10.10 -18.24
C CYS A 294 0.93 -10.88 -18.13
N GLU A 295 2.05 -10.19 -18.00
CA GLU A 295 3.37 -10.79 -17.88
C GLU A 295 3.56 -11.53 -16.55
N LEU A 296 3.10 -10.96 -15.44
CA LEU A 296 3.15 -11.62 -14.14
C LEU A 296 2.32 -12.91 -14.13
N ARG A 297 1.12 -12.89 -14.74
CA ARG A 297 0.27 -14.08 -14.86
C ARG A 297 0.91 -15.16 -15.71
N LYS A 298 1.59 -14.80 -16.83
CA LYS A 298 2.38 -15.74 -17.64
C LYS A 298 3.51 -16.39 -16.84
N ASN A 299 4.15 -15.61 -15.95
CA ASN A 299 5.23 -16.09 -15.08
C ASN A 299 4.72 -16.82 -13.82
N GLY A 300 3.43 -17.10 -13.72
CA GLY A 300 2.83 -17.87 -12.63
C GLY A 300 2.62 -17.09 -11.32
N VAL A 301 2.77 -15.77 -11.33
CA VAL A 301 2.45 -14.93 -10.17
C VAL A 301 0.94 -14.64 -10.14
N PRO A 302 0.20 -15.07 -9.10
CA PRO A 302 -1.25 -14.95 -9.06
C PRO A 302 -1.69 -13.52 -8.69
N VAL A 303 -1.82 -12.65 -9.67
CA VAL A 303 -2.39 -11.31 -9.48
C VAL A 303 -3.89 -11.34 -9.76
N SER A 304 -4.70 -11.01 -8.74
CA SER A 304 -6.16 -10.97 -8.86
C SER A 304 -6.65 -9.70 -9.58
N ASP A 305 -7.83 -9.77 -10.20
CA ASP A 305 -8.46 -8.60 -10.81
C ASP A 305 -8.73 -7.48 -9.80
N ARG A 306 -9.03 -7.84 -8.56
CA ARG A 306 -9.16 -6.86 -7.46
C ARG A 306 -7.87 -6.08 -7.26
N LYS A 307 -6.70 -6.71 -7.28
CA LYS A 307 -5.41 -6.02 -7.18
C LYS A 307 -5.16 -5.14 -8.40
N TYR A 308 -5.42 -5.68 -9.60
CA TYR A 308 -5.26 -4.93 -10.84
C TYR A 308 -6.12 -3.65 -10.84
N LEU A 309 -7.41 -3.75 -10.57
CA LEU A 309 -8.33 -2.61 -10.58
C LEU A 309 -8.06 -1.56 -9.48
N ASN A 310 -7.24 -1.88 -8.48
CA ASN A 310 -6.90 -0.99 -7.35
C ASN A 310 -5.41 -0.62 -7.27
N TYR A 311 -4.65 -0.72 -8.37
CA TYR A 311 -3.23 -0.38 -8.39
C TYR A 311 -2.95 1.12 -8.36
N TYR A 312 -3.79 1.91 -9.04
CA TYR A 312 -3.55 3.31 -9.36
C TYR A 312 -3.33 4.23 -8.14
N PRO A 313 -3.99 4.06 -6.97
CA PRO A 313 -3.71 4.93 -5.82
C PRO A 313 -2.26 4.82 -5.34
N ILE A 314 -1.65 3.63 -5.47
CA ILE A 314 -0.24 3.41 -5.09
C ILE A 314 0.68 4.17 -6.03
N ALA A 315 0.43 4.07 -7.34
CA ALA A 315 1.17 4.80 -8.36
C ALA A 315 1.00 6.33 -8.21
N GLN A 316 -0.22 6.82 -7.92
CA GLN A 316 -0.49 8.21 -7.61
C GLN A 316 0.28 8.71 -6.38
N ALA A 317 0.30 7.91 -5.29
CA ALA A 317 1.06 8.26 -4.10
C ALA A 317 2.56 8.31 -4.38
N LYS A 318 3.10 7.39 -5.18
CA LYS A 318 4.49 7.39 -5.60
C LYS A 318 4.81 8.62 -6.45
N ALA A 319 3.98 8.93 -7.46
CA ALA A 319 4.12 10.13 -8.30
C ALA A 319 4.11 11.41 -7.45
N TRP A 320 3.17 11.52 -6.50
CA TRP A 320 3.11 12.65 -5.58
C TRP A 320 4.36 12.77 -4.72
N LEU A 321 4.87 11.67 -4.15
CA LEU A 321 6.12 11.64 -3.39
C LEU A 321 7.33 12.03 -4.26
N SER A 322 7.37 11.57 -5.51
CA SER A 322 8.42 11.90 -6.48
C SER A 322 8.32 13.34 -7.02
N GLY A 323 7.12 13.94 -6.96
CA GLY A 323 6.83 15.30 -7.46
C GLY A 323 6.52 15.34 -8.93
N HIS A 324 6.06 14.23 -9.50
CA HIS A 324 5.58 14.15 -10.86
C HIS A 324 4.20 14.80 -10.97
N ALA A 325 3.92 15.47 -12.09
CA ALA A 325 2.63 16.10 -12.35
C ALA A 325 1.53 15.09 -12.71
N ALA A 326 1.89 13.91 -13.18
CA ALA A 326 1.04 12.77 -13.49
C ALA A 326 1.83 11.48 -13.22
N VAL A 327 1.13 10.34 -13.16
CA VAL A 327 1.79 9.03 -13.00
C VAL A 327 2.65 8.72 -14.21
N GLU A 328 3.92 8.39 -13.96
CA GLU A 328 4.90 7.96 -14.94
C GLU A 328 5.20 6.45 -14.81
N ALA A 329 5.86 5.88 -15.83
CA ALA A 329 6.22 4.46 -15.81
C ALA A 329 7.05 4.06 -14.58
N THR A 330 7.96 4.92 -14.14
CA THR A 330 8.81 4.68 -12.96
C THR A 330 8.05 4.68 -11.64
N ASP A 331 6.88 5.33 -11.58
CA ASP A 331 6.04 5.31 -10.38
C ASP A 331 5.38 3.94 -10.16
N LEU A 332 5.19 3.16 -11.23
CA LEU A 332 4.68 1.79 -11.16
C LEU A 332 5.66 0.83 -10.47
N LEU A 333 6.93 1.18 -10.31
CA LEU A 333 7.89 0.39 -9.52
C LEU A 333 7.45 0.21 -8.06
N ALA A 334 6.68 1.17 -7.50
CA ALA A 334 6.11 1.04 -6.16
C ALA A 334 5.13 -0.14 -6.04
N LEU A 335 4.60 -0.65 -7.16
CA LEU A 335 3.74 -1.83 -7.19
C LEU A 335 4.48 -3.12 -6.81
N LYS A 336 5.81 -3.12 -6.76
CA LYS A 336 6.59 -4.24 -6.24
C LYS A 336 5.98 -4.76 -4.94
N ASN A 337 5.75 -3.88 -3.96
CA ASN A 337 5.25 -4.22 -2.62
C ASN A 337 3.73 -4.47 -2.54
N TYR A 338 3.06 -4.41 -3.66
CA TYR A 338 1.63 -4.65 -3.80
C TYR A 338 1.31 -5.96 -4.54
N LEU A 339 2.11 -6.33 -5.53
CA LEU A 339 1.77 -7.39 -6.48
C LEU A 339 2.12 -8.79 -5.98
N TRP A 340 3.21 -8.98 -5.23
CA TRP A 340 3.58 -10.31 -4.75
C TRP A 340 2.60 -10.84 -3.67
N LYS A 341 2.44 -12.17 -3.62
CA LYS A 341 1.67 -12.86 -2.58
C LYS A 341 2.61 -13.54 -1.59
N LEU A 342 3.57 -14.31 -2.05
CA LEU A 342 4.57 -14.99 -1.23
C LEU A 342 5.97 -14.42 -1.54
N PRO A 343 6.94 -14.50 -0.60
CA PRO A 343 8.30 -14.00 -0.82
C PRO A 343 8.98 -14.55 -2.08
N GLY A 344 8.64 -15.77 -2.49
CA GLY A 344 9.15 -16.37 -3.73
C GLY A 344 8.72 -15.66 -5.01
N ASP A 345 7.63 -14.90 -4.98
CA ASP A 345 7.13 -14.16 -6.15
C ASP A 345 7.95 -12.88 -6.40
N LEU A 346 8.64 -12.37 -5.35
CA LEU A 346 9.24 -11.03 -5.35
C LEU A 346 10.25 -10.84 -6.49
N ALA A 347 11.12 -11.83 -6.71
CA ALA A 347 12.14 -11.76 -7.77
C ALA A 347 11.49 -11.64 -9.16
N ASN A 348 10.42 -12.39 -9.41
CA ASN A 348 9.67 -12.33 -10.67
C ASN A 348 8.97 -10.98 -10.84
N VAL A 349 8.36 -10.45 -9.76
CA VAL A 349 7.72 -9.13 -9.77
C VAL A 349 8.73 -8.03 -10.06
N GLU A 350 9.88 -8.05 -9.38
CA GLU A 350 10.97 -7.09 -9.63
C GLU A 350 11.49 -7.14 -11.06
N ALA A 351 11.73 -8.35 -11.59
CA ALA A 351 12.22 -8.52 -12.96
C ALA A 351 11.25 -7.95 -14.00
N VAL A 352 9.95 -8.22 -13.86
CA VAL A 352 8.92 -7.69 -14.77
C VAL A 352 8.81 -6.18 -14.67
N LEU A 353 8.74 -5.62 -13.45
CA LEU A 353 8.64 -4.18 -13.24
C LEU A 353 9.88 -3.44 -13.78
N ASN A 354 11.07 -3.94 -13.51
CA ASN A 354 12.30 -3.32 -14.00
C ASN A 354 12.36 -3.34 -15.53
N ARG A 355 11.98 -4.45 -16.15
CA ARG A 355 11.97 -4.58 -17.60
C ARG A 355 10.99 -3.62 -18.26
N LEU A 356 9.76 -3.54 -17.76
CA LEU A 356 8.68 -2.77 -18.38
C LEU A 356 8.69 -1.29 -17.99
N CYS A 357 9.07 -0.95 -16.75
CA CYS A 357 8.98 0.42 -16.25
C CYS A 357 10.27 1.21 -16.43
N ILE A 358 11.46 0.57 -16.43
CA ILE A 358 12.74 1.27 -16.58
C ILE A 358 13.15 1.32 -18.04
N ASN A 359 12.96 0.23 -18.79
CA ASN A 359 13.36 0.11 -20.18
C ASN A 359 12.20 -0.33 -21.09
N PRO A 360 11.09 0.40 -21.15
CA PRO A 360 9.91 -0.02 -21.93
C PRO A 360 10.20 -0.12 -23.42
N MET A 361 11.05 0.77 -23.98
CA MET A 361 11.45 0.74 -25.38
C MET A 361 12.27 -0.50 -25.69
N GLN A 362 13.25 -0.84 -24.86
CA GLN A 362 14.06 -2.06 -25.02
C GLN A 362 13.21 -3.32 -24.96
N SER A 363 12.19 -3.36 -24.09
CA SER A 363 11.27 -4.50 -24.02
C SER A 363 10.52 -4.70 -25.35
N LYS A 364 9.94 -3.63 -25.89
CA LYS A 364 9.22 -3.69 -27.17
C LYS A 364 10.13 -4.07 -28.34
N VAL A 365 11.37 -3.60 -28.35
CA VAL A 365 12.39 -3.98 -29.34
C VAL A 365 12.67 -5.48 -29.24
N ASN A 366 12.89 -6.01 -28.03
CA ASN A 366 13.15 -7.43 -27.83
C ASN A 366 11.96 -8.32 -28.25
N ASP A 367 10.72 -7.87 -28.02
CA ASP A 367 9.51 -8.59 -28.41
C ASP A 367 9.42 -8.70 -29.95
N ILE A 368 9.71 -7.61 -30.68
CA ILE A 368 9.72 -7.62 -32.16
C ILE A 368 10.87 -8.49 -32.70
N GLN A 369 12.05 -8.42 -32.08
CA GLN A 369 13.17 -9.30 -32.43
C GLN A 369 12.82 -10.79 -32.24
N GLY A 370 12.13 -11.13 -31.12
CA GLY A 370 11.65 -12.48 -30.88
C GLY A 370 10.71 -12.98 -31.98
N MET A 371 9.70 -12.16 -32.37
CA MET A 371 8.79 -12.48 -33.46
C MET A 371 9.53 -12.62 -34.82
N ALA A 372 10.54 -11.80 -35.06
CA ALA A 372 11.33 -11.89 -36.30
C ALA A 372 12.16 -13.17 -36.35
N MET A 373 12.74 -13.59 -35.23
CA MET A 373 13.49 -14.86 -35.13
C MET A 373 12.54 -16.06 -35.33
N GLU A 374 11.35 -16.06 -34.72
CA GLU A 374 10.36 -17.11 -34.93
C GLU A 374 9.94 -17.20 -36.40
N ALA A 375 9.68 -16.07 -37.03
CA ALA A 375 9.36 -16.02 -38.46
C ALA A 375 10.51 -16.54 -39.35
N GLN A 376 11.76 -16.28 -38.96
CA GLN A 376 12.93 -16.80 -39.65
C GLN A 376 13.10 -18.31 -39.46
N GLU A 377 12.83 -18.85 -38.27
CA GLU A 377 12.83 -20.28 -37.99
C GLU A 377 11.73 -20.99 -38.80
N ASP A 378 10.52 -20.46 -38.83
CA ASP A 378 9.41 -20.94 -39.67
C ASP A 378 9.78 -20.99 -41.15
N PHE A 379 10.43 -19.92 -41.64
CA PHE A 379 10.94 -19.87 -43.02
C PHE A 379 11.98 -20.96 -43.30
N ASN A 380 12.96 -21.13 -42.41
CA ASN A 380 14.00 -22.15 -42.55
C ASN A 380 13.42 -23.57 -42.55
N ALA A 381 12.44 -23.84 -41.69
CA ALA A 381 11.76 -25.14 -41.66
C ALA A 381 10.91 -25.38 -42.92
N ALA A 382 10.27 -24.35 -43.48
CA ALA A 382 9.38 -24.45 -44.63
C ALA A 382 10.11 -24.56 -45.96
N LYS A 383 11.28 -23.88 -46.12
CA LYS A 383 12.07 -23.87 -47.38
C LYS A 383 12.63 -25.25 -47.73
N ASP A 384 12.98 -26.07 -46.71
CA ASP A 384 13.57 -27.41 -46.86
C ASP A 384 12.51 -28.51 -47.02
N GLY A 385 11.24 -28.14 -47.13
CA GLY A 385 10.09 -29.04 -47.20
C GLY A 385 10.14 -29.94 -48.44
N GLN A 386 10.51 -31.21 -48.29
CA GLN A 386 10.51 -32.22 -49.38
C GLN A 386 9.07 -32.48 -49.84
N ASN A 387 8.84 -32.41 -51.18
CA ASN A 387 7.59 -32.71 -51.89
C ASN A 387 6.53 -31.58 -52.02
N ILE A 388 6.88 -30.30 -51.77
CA ILE A 388 5.94 -29.20 -52.04
C ILE A 388 6.46 -28.38 -53.26
N PRO A 389 5.76 -28.30 -54.39
CA PRO A 389 6.16 -27.46 -55.50
C PRO A 389 6.24 -25.98 -55.11
N ASN A 390 7.36 -25.34 -55.40
CA ASN A 390 7.63 -23.95 -55.02
C ASN A 390 7.58 -23.66 -53.50
N ALA A 391 8.00 -24.62 -52.64
CA ALA A 391 8.05 -24.47 -51.21
C ALA A 391 8.85 -23.21 -50.77
N ASP A 392 10.00 -23.02 -51.39
CA ASP A 392 10.93 -21.86 -51.15
C ASP A 392 10.25 -20.52 -51.42
N SER A 393 9.55 -20.37 -52.56
CA SER A 393 8.86 -19.12 -52.90
C SER A 393 7.67 -18.84 -51.97
N LYS A 394 6.94 -19.88 -51.59
CA LYS A 394 5.81 -19.73 -50.62
C LYS A 394 6.29 -19.35 -49.24
N ALA A 395 7.37 -19.98 -48.76
CA ALA A 395 8.00 -19.68 -47.52
C ALA A 395 8.51 -18.22 -47.48
N LEU A 396 9.15 -17.76 -48.56
CA LEU A 396 9.60 -16.39 -48.69
C LEU A 396 8.45 -15.37 -48.69
N ILE A 397 7.34 -15.66 -49.35
CA ILE A 397 6.16 -14.79 -49.35
C ILE A 397 5.57 -14.66 -47.94
N LYS A 398 5.46 -15.77 -47.20
CA LYS A 398 4.98 -15.76 -45.79
C LYS A 398 5.91 -14.90 -44.92
N LEU A 399 7.23 -15.13 -45.02
CA LEU A 399 8.21 -14.37 -44.22
C LEU A 399 8.18 -12.87 -44.58
N ARG A 400 8.05 -12.52 -45.84
CA ARG A 400 7.92 -11.11 -46.28
C ARG A 400 6.70 -10.45 -45.63
N GLY A 401 5.55 -11.12 -45.62
CA GLY A 401 4.34 -10.58 -44.99
C GLY A 401 4.57 -10.26 -43.50
N GLU A 402 5.19 -11.20 -42.77
CA GLU A 402 5.51 -10.98 -41.35
C GLU A 402 6.55 -9.88 -41.14
N LEU A 403 7.63 -9.85 -41.93
CA LEU A 403 8.68 -8.81 -41.82
C LEU A 403 8.13 -7.41 -42.14
N VAL A 404 7.23 -7.26 -43.13
CA VAL A 404 6.57 -5.97 -43.41
C VAL A 404 5.69 -5.53 -42.26
N ARG A 405 4.95 -6.45 -41.62
CA ARG A 405 4.18 -6.16 -40.40
C ARG A 405 5.08 -5.68 -39.25
N LEU A 406 6.20 -6.38 -39.01
CA LEU A 406 7.17 -6.03 -37.98
C LEU A 406 7.88 -4.72 -38.29
N TYR A 407 8.12 -4.42 -39.56
CA TYR A 407 8.64 -3.11 -40.02
C TYR A 407 7.66 -1.98 -39.66
N GLY A 408 6.35 -2.18 -39.84
CA GLY A 408 5.34 -1.21 -39.41
C GLY A 408 5.42 -0.94 -37.90
N MET A 409 5.52 -2.01 -37.09
CA MET A 409 5.68 -1.88 -35.63
C MET A 409 6.98 -1.16 -35.25
N GLN A 410 8.07 -1.41 -35.96
CA GLN A 410 9.36 -0.72 -35.75
C GLN A 410 9.24 0.79 -36.09
N GLN A 411 8.54 1.16 -37.18
CA GLN A 411 8.30 2.57 -37.53
C GLN A 411 7.49 3.30 -36.45
N ASP A 412 6.46 2.66 -35.88
CA ASP A 412 5.67 3.21 -34.76
C ASP A 412 6.57 3.46 -33.53
N LEU A 413 7.46 2.51 -33.20
CA LEU A 413 8.42 2.67 -32.12
C LEU A 413 9.43 3.79 -32.39
N ALA A 414 9.94 3.89 -33.60
CA ALA A 414 10.88 4.94 -34.02
C ALA A 414 10.23 6.34 -33.93
N GLY A 415 8.93 6.44 -34.26
CA GLY A 415 8.15 7.67 -34.12
C GLY A 415 7.90 8.06 -32.65
N ALA A 416 7.87 7.11 -31.74
CA ALA A 416 7.69 7.31 -30.31
C ALA A 416 9.02 7.59 -29.55
N ALA A 417 10.19 7.31 -30.15
CA ALA A 417 11.50 7.45 -29.53
C ALA A 417 11.86 8.92 -29.27
N GLN A 418 12.07 9.27 -27.99
CA GLN A 418 12.36 10.63 -27.54
C GLN A 418 13.86 10.87 -27.29
N SER A 419 14.58 9.85 -26.83
CA SER A 419 16.02 9.95 -26.53
C SER A 419 16.89 9.40 -27.64
N ASP A 420 18.16 9.85 -27.70
CA ASP A 420 19.14 9.34 -28.68
C ASP A 420 19.43 7.84 -28.47
N SER A 421 19.36 7.35 -27.24
CA SER A 421 19.49 5.92 -26.93
C SER A 421 18.32 5.09 -27.48
N GLU A 422 17.08 5.59 -27.38
CA GLU A 422 15.89 4.94 -27.93
C GLU A 422 15.92 4.92 -29.46
N LYS A 423 16.36 6.01 -30.10
CA LYS A 423 16.55 6.05 -31.56
C LYS A 423 17.58 5.02 -32.01
N ALA A 424 18.72 4.91 -31.32
CA ALA A 424 19.73 3.90 -31.64
C ALA A 424 19.18 2.46 -31.49
N LEU A 425 18.32 2.19 -30.51
CA LEU A 425 17.67 0.88 -30.34
C LEU A 425 16.71 0.56 -31.50
N THR A 426 15.91 1.53 -31.93
CA THR A 426 14.97 1.34 -33.06
C THR A 426 15.69 1.23 -34.42
N GLU A 427 16.81 1.93 -34.60
CA GLU A 427 17.68 1.78 -35.78
C GLU A 427 18.36 0.41 -35.81
N GLY A 428 18.83 -0.09 -34.65
CA GLY A 428 19.36 -1.44 -34.49
C GLY A 428 18.35 -2.51 -34.90
N LEU A 429 17.12 -2.38 -34.42
CA LEU A 429 16.01 -3.29 -34.77
C LEU A 429 15.74 -3.30 -36.28
N LEU A 430 15.72 -2.12 -36.93
CA LEU A 430 15.55 -2.04 -38.37
C LEU A 430 16.66 -2.79 -39.13
N SER A 431 17.88 -2.63 -38.66
CA SER A 431 19.04 -3.33 -39.26
C SER A 431 18.90 -4.84 -39.16
N ASP A 432 18.45 -5.35 -38.00
CA ASP A 432 18.22 -6.78 -37.80
C ASP A 432 17.12 -7.34 -38.70
N LEU A 433 15.97 -6.65 -38.81
CA LEU A 433 14.88 -7.03 -39.72
C LEU A 433 15.33 -7.06 -41.19
N GLU A 434 16.09 -6.06 -41.62
CA GLU A 434 16.65 -6.01 -42.97
C GLU A 434 17.66 -7.11 -43.22
N GLN A 435 18.47 -7.45 -42.24
CA GLN A 435 19.41 -8.56 -42.33
C GLN A 435 18.71 -9.92 -42.50
N ILE A 436 17.64 -10.18 -41.74
CA ILE A 436 16.80 -11.40 -41.87
C ILE A 436 16.18 -11.45 -43.28
N SER A 437 15.59 -10.33 -43.74
CA SER A 437 15.03 -10.23 -45.10
C SER A 437 16.08 -10.54 -46.18
N ARG A 438 17.25 -9.95 -46.09
CA ARG A 438 18.34 -10.18 -47.04
C ARG A 438 18.80 -11.62 -47.09
N GLN A 439 19.05 -12.22 -45.93
CA GLN A 439 19.46 -13.62 -45.82
C GLN A 439 18.42 -14.57 -46.42
N ALA A 440 17.14 -14.31 -46.19
CA ALA A 440 16.06 -15.13 -46.76
C ALA A 440 15.96 -15.03 -48.27
N HIS A 441 16.13 -13.84 -48.85
CA HIS A 441 16.14 -13.62 -50.32
C HIS A 441 17.34 -14.35 -50.97
N GLU A 442 18.53 -14.21 -50.37
CA GLU A 442 19.75 -14.89 -50.86
C GLU A 442 19.62 -16.40 -50.82
N ALA A 443 19.02 -16.95 -49.73
CA ALA A 443 18.81 -18.40 -49.55
C ALA A 443 17.91 -19.02 -50.64
N VAL A 444 17.01 -18.24 -51.22
CA VAL A 444 16.05 -18.70 -52.26
C VAL A 444 16.43 -18.21 -53.65
N GLY A 445 17.51 -17.42 -53.78
CA GLY A 445 18.01 -16.90 -55.07
C GLY A 445 17.14 -15.79 -55.64
N PHE A 446 16.39 -15.06 -54.85
CA PHE A 446 15.60 -13.89 -55.27
C PHE A 446 16.37 -12.60 -55.01
N THR A 447 16.08 -11.58 -55.85
CA THR A 447 16.66 -10.25 -55.66
C THR A 447 16.10 -9.61 -54.38
N TYR A 448 17.00 -9.15 -53.53
CA TYR A 448 16.65 -8.43 -52.30
C TYR A 448 16.01 -7.07 -52.62
N ALA A 449 14.96 -6.72 -51.86
CA ALA A 449 14.36 -5.40 -51.82
C ALA A 449 14.23 -4.95 -50.34
N PRO A 450 14.56 -3.67 -50.03
CA PRO A 450 14.38 -3.13 -48.68
C PRO A 450 12.93 -3.26 -48.17
N LEU A 451 12.77 -3.41 -46.84
CA LEU A 451 11.44 -3.55 -46.23
C LEU A 451 10.56 -2.34 -46.49
N GLU A 452 11.12 -1.15 -46.56
CA GLU A 452 10.40 0.06 -46.96
C GLU A 452 9.74 -0.04 -48.34
N GLN A 453 10.45 -0.60 -49.33
CA GLN A 453 9.90 -0.81 -50.68
C GLN A 453 8.86 -1.93 -50.66
N LEU A 454 9.06 -2.98 -49.87
CA LEU A 454 8.10 -4.07 -49.76
C LEU A 454 6.80 -3.62 -49.05
N ALA A 455 6.91 -2.73 -48.09
CA ALA A 455 5.77 -2.12 -47.42
C ALA A 455 4.97 -1.18 -48.34
N ALA A 456 5.63 -0.47 -49.23
CA ALA A 456 4.98 0.43 -50.19
C ALA A 456 4.19 -0.33 -51.29
N LEU A 457 4.41 -1.64 -51.44
CA LEU A 457 3.74 -2.49 -52.43
C LEU A 457 2.50 -3.23 -51.86
N GLN A 458 2.25 -3.15 -50.60
CA GLN A 458 1.04 -3.66 -49.91
C GLN A 458 0.00 -2.54 -49.76
#